data_d58a02e2ec7122dea1d882adc0f2ff6b
#
_entry.id   d58a02e2ec7122dea1d882adc0f2ff6b
#
_cell.length_a   1.000
_cell.length_b   1.000
_cell.length_c   1.000
_cell.angle_alpha   90.00
_cell.angle_beta   90.00
_cell.angle_gamma   90.00
#
_symmetry.space_group_name_H-M   'P 1'
#
loop_
_entity.id
_entity.type
_entity.pdbx_description
1 polymer ?
#
loop_
_entity_poly.entity_id
_entity_poly.type
_entity_poly.pdbx_seq_one_letter_code
_entity_poly.pdbx_strand_id
1 'polypeptide(L)'
;MSEHHTILGGKVHVYRRPNSSSWQCASYLAGKNRRTTTKEDSLSKAKEVAEDWYLQLRSKLRDGELKSGKLFREAGKLYLREFDIITQGERSPTYARGQHARTDGHLIPFFGNMVLPEITSGKVNEYRIRRLEESKALRGKPLAHNTMHQEIVTLRQIFKTALRHGWIDHLPDLSEPYRSSPKISHRAWFSPEEYKQLYDATRKRAHDPK
;
A
#
# COMPACT_ATOMS: atom_id res chain seq x y z
N MET A 1 11.80 16.39 36.77
CA MET A 1 12.70 16.00 35.67
C MET A 1 12.44 14.53 35.34
N SER A 2 12.32 14.16 34.07
CA SER A 2 12.18 12.75 33.72
C SER A 2 13.55 12.07 33.83
N GLU A 3 13.67 11.08 34.70
CA GLU A 3 14.88 10.27 34.78
C GLU A 3 15.07 9.48 33.50
N HIS A 4 16.26 9.57 32.89
CA HIS A 4 16.57 8.95 31.64
C HIS A 4 17.96 8.30 31.70
N HIS A 5 18.03 7.00 31.37
CA HIS A 5 19.25 6.22 31.37
C HIS A 5 19.43 5.54 30.01
N THR A 6 20.67 5.28 29.62
CA THR A 6 21.01 4.55 28.41
C THR A 6 21.84 3.33 28.75
N ILE A 7 21.59 2.22 28.07
CA ILE A 7 22.34 0.97 28.19
C ILE A 7 22.76 0.46 26.81
N LEU A 8 23.62 -0.54 26.78
CA LEU A 8 24.12 -1.18 25.55
C LEU A 8 24.72 -0.15 24.54
N GLY A 9 25.54 0.77 25.04
CA GLY A 9 26.19 1.77 24.19
C GLY A 9 25.22 2.75 23.52
N GLY A 10 24.16 3.13 24.22
CA GLY A 10 23.15 4.09 23.69
C GLY A 10 22.05 3.47 22.85
N LYS A 11 22.04 2.15 22.66
CA LYS A 11 21.05 1.45 21.82
C LYS A 11 19.68 1.30 22.49
N VAL A 12 19.64 1.32 23.82
CA VAL A 12 18.40 1.19 24.59
C VAL A 12 18.30 2.34 25.59
N HIS A 13 17.16 2.99 25.60
CA HIS A 13 16.82 4.07 26.49
C HIS A 13 15.83 3.58 27.53
N VAL A 14 16.17 3.74 28.82
CA VAL A 14 15.29 3.42 29.96
C VAL A 14 14.90 4.73 30.63
N TYR A 15 13.61 4.98 30.74
CA TYR A 15 13.10 6.26 31.24
C TYR A 15 11.82 6.08 32.05
N ARG A 16 11.57 7.00 32.95
CA ARG A 16 10.34 7.04 33.76
C ARG A 16 9.46 8.22 33.36
N ARG A 17 8.19 7.94 33.14
CA ARG A 17 7.21 9.01 32.88
C ARG A 17 6.72 9.62 34.20
N PRO A 18 6.40 10.93 34.23
CA PRO A 18 5.94 11.60 35.46
C PRO A 18 4.76 10.91 36.14
N ASN A 19 3.87 10.27 35.38
CA ASN A 19 2.65 9.63 35.86
C ASN A 19 2.71 8.10 35.86
N SER A 20 3.90 7.51 35.92
CA SER A 20 4.08 6.04 35.90
C SER A 20 4.95 5.59 37.04
N SER A 21 4.50 4.59 37.78
CA SER A 21 5.30 3.93 38.82
C SER A 21 6.38 3.03 38.21
N SER A 22 6.19 2.54 36.99
CA SER A 22 7.11 1.61 36.33
C SER A 22 7.96 2.29 35.26
N TRP A 23 9.16 1.75 35.07
CA TRP A 23 10.09 2.15 34.02
C TRP A 23 9.62 1.73 32.64
N GLN A 24 9.93 2.53 31.67
CA GLN A 24 9.69 2.27 30.24
C GLN A 24 11.03 2.08 29.54
N CYS A 25 11.06 1.28 28.50
CA CYS A 25 12.24 1.19 27.65
C CYS A 25 11.90 1.44 26.18
N ALA A 26 12.87 2.00 25.46
CA ALA A 26 12.77 2.29 24.04
C ALA A 26 14.08 1.96 23.35
N SER A 27 13.99 1.50 22.11
CA SER A 27 15.12 1.27 21.23
C SER A 27 14.74 1.54 19.79
N TYR A 28 15.65 2.15 19.04
CA TYR A 28 15.51 2.29 17.60
C TYR A 28 16.10 1.06 16.91
N LEU A 29 15.26 0.23 16.34
CA LEU A 29 15.67 -1.01 15.68
C LEU A 29 14.86 -1.23 14.41
N ALA A 30 15.53 -1.58 13.32
CA ALA A 30 14.90 -1.88 12.05
C ALA A 30 14.01 -0.74 11.52
N GLY A 31 14.52 0.51 11.58
CA GLY A 31 13.82 1.68 11.06
C GLY A 31 12.64 2.18 11.91
N LYS A 32 12.39 1.57 13.07
CA LYS A 32 11.27 1.95 13.96
C LYS A 32 11.74 2.16 15.40
N ASN A 33 11.13 3.13 16.07
CA ASN A 33 11.26 3.31 17.50
C ASN A 33 10.29 2.35 18.20
N ARG A 34 10.84 1.34 18.87
CA ARG A 34 10.09 0.32 19.62
C ARG A 34 10.11 0.69 21.09
N ARG A 35 8.98 0.56 21.76
CA ARG A 35 8.80 0.92 23.17
C ARG A 35 8.01 -0.16 23.88
N THR A 36 8.39 -0.41 25.13
CA THR A 36 7.63 -1.29 26.02
C THR A 36 7.76 -0.83 27.48
N THR A 37 6.90 -1.32 28.34
CA THR A 37 7.06 -1.14 29.79
C THR A 37 7.86 -2.31 30.36
N THR A 38 8.76 -2.00 31.28
CA THR A 38 9.50 -3.04 32.01
C THR A 38 8.66 -3.67 33.11
N LYS A 39 7.56 -3.00 33.52
CA LYS A 39 6.72 -3.32 34.68
C LYS A 39 7.46 -3.31 36.02
N GLU A 40 8.71 -2.86 36.04
CA GLU A 40 9.57 -2.78 37.21
C GLU A 40 9.61 -1.33 37.72
N ASP A 41 9.63 -1.20 39.04
CA ASP A 41 9.80 0.05 39.78
C ASP A 41 11.27 0.33 40.10
N SER A 42 12.09 -0.71 40.22
CA SER A 42 13.54 -0.66 40.44
C SER A 42 14.27 -0.41 39.12
N LEU A 43 15.17 0.59 39.10
CA LEU A 43 15.99 0.93 37.95
C LEU A 43 16.92 -0.23 37.54
N SER A 44 17.50 -0.96 38.52
CA SER A 44 18.41 -2.08 38.23
C SER A 44 17.66 -3.18 37.48
N LYS A 45 16.54 -3.64 38.01
CA LYS A 45 15.70 -4.65 37.34
C LYS A 45 15.15 -4.18 36.00
N ALA A 46 14.76 -2.91 35.92
CA ALA A 46 14.29 -2.34 34.66
C ALA A 46 15.37 -2.34 33.58
N LYS A 47 16.63 -2.15 33.92
CA LYS A 47 17.76 -2.27 32.96
C LYS A 47 17.93 -3.70 32.47
N GLU A 48 17.88 -4.69 33.37
CA GLU A 48 17.95 -6.12 33.00
C GLU A 48 16.83 -6.52 32.06
N VAL A 49 15.59 -6.17 32.40
CA VAL A 49 14.41 -6.42 31.54
C VAL A 49 14.54 -5.73 30.20
N ALA A 50 15.06 -4.50 30.16
CA ALA A 50 15.25 -3.74 28.93
C ALA A 50 16.34 -4.35 28.05
N GLU A 51 17.40 -4.91 28.63
CA GLU A 51 18.45 -5.63 27.91
C GLU A 51 17.92 -6.91 27.28
N ASP A 52 17.24 -7.76 28.06
CA ASP A 52 16.62 -8.99 27.59
C ASP A 52 15.61 -8.73 26.46
N TRP A 53 14.77 -7.72 26.63
CA TRP A 53 13.84 -7.29 25.59
C TRP A 53 14.56 -6.86 24.30
N TYR A 54 15.65 -6.13 24.40
CA TYR A 54 16.42 -5.72 23.24
C TYR A 54 17.10 -6.89 22.53
N LEU A 55 17.65 -7.85 23.29
CA LEU A 55 18.24 -9.08 22.75
C LEU A 55 17.20 -9.93 22.03
N GLN A 56 15.99 -10.06 22.60
CA GLN A 56 14.86 -10.73 21.94
C GLN A 56 14.48 -10.02 20.62
N LEU A 57 14.41 -8.68 20.61
CA LEU A 57 14.14 -7.91 19.40
C LEU A 57 15.23 -8.15 18.35
N ARG A 58 16.49 -8.19 18.74
CA ARG A 58 17.61 -8.49 17.82
C ARG A 58 17.55 -9.90 17.27
N SER A 59 17.20 -10.90 18.09
CA SER A 59 16.98 -12.27 17.61
C SER A 59 15.88 -12.30 16.57
N LYS A 60 14.71 -11.72 16.88
CA LYS A 60 13.57 -11.62 15.94
C LYS A 60 13.93 -10.88 14.63
N LEU A 61 14.82 -9.88 14.70
CA LEU A 61 15.30 -9.19 13.50
C LEU A 61 16.18 -10.12 12.66
N ARG A 62 17.10 -10.85 13.30
CA ARG A 62 17.99 -11.80 12.61
C ARG A 62 17.22 -12.96 12.00
N ASP A 63 16.16 -13.41 12.67
CA ASP A 63 15.30 -14.51 12.24
C ASP A 63 14.24 -14.07 11.20
N GLY A 64 14.29 -12.77 10.79
CA GLY A 64 13.36 -12.20 9.81
C GLY A 64 11.94 -11.94 10.32
N GLU A 65 11.69 -12.17 11.61
CA GLU A 65 10.38 -11.93 12.23
C GLU A 65 10.09 -10.43 12.45
N LEU A 66 11.13 -9.62 12.63
CA LEU A 66 11.02 -8.16 12.72
C LEU A 66 11.21 -7.53 11.35
N LYS A 67 10.13 -7.42 10.62
CA LYS A 67 10.16 -6.75 9.33
C LYS A 67 10.46 -5.26 9.52
N SER A 68 11.57 -4.84 8.92
CA SER A 68 11.98 -3.44 8.83
C SER A 68 11.56 -2.87 7.48
N GLY A 69 11.23 -1.60 7.43
CA GLY A 69 10.94 -0.95 6.16
C GLY A 69 10.01 0.26 6.31
N LYS A 70 9.88 0.99 5.24
CA LYS A 70 8.91 2.09 5.09
C LYS A 70 7.49 1.56 5.09
N LEU A 71 6.58 2.32 5.70
CA LEU A 71 5.16 1.99 5.64
C LEU A 71 4.60 2.25 4.24
N PHE A 72 3.62 1.45 3.84
CA PHE A 72 2.91 1.67 2.57
C PHE A 72 2.29 3.06 2.48
N ARG A 73 1.76 3.59 3.58
CA ARG A 73 1.23 4.96 3.65
C ARG A 73 2.25 6.01 3.25
N GLU A 74 3.51 5.84 3.66
CA GLU A 74 4.57 6.78 3.29
C GLU A 74 4.88 6.71 1.80
N ALA A 75 4.92 5.49 1.25
CA ALA A 75 5.13 5.26 -0.18
C ALA A 75 3.97 5.81 -1.02
N GLY A 76 2.73 5.60 -0.59
CA GLY A 76 1.54 6.12 -1.26
C GLY A 76 1.51 7.65 -1.31
N LYS A 77 1.81 8.30 -0.18
CA LYS A 77 1.89 9.78 -0.12
C LYS A 77 3.02 10.33 -0.97
N LEU A 78 4.18 9.69 -0.97
CA LEU A 78 5.30 10.09 -1.80
C LEU A 78 4.95 9.95 -3.29
N TYR A 79 4.35 8.82 -3.67
CA TYR A 79 3.88 8.59 -5.03
C TYR A 79 2.93 9.69 -5.52
N LEU A 80 1.91 10.03 -4.73
CA LEU A 80 0.96 11.09 -5.10
C LEU A 80 1.66 12.44 -5.25
N ARG A 81 2.55 12.81 -4.33
CA ARG A 81 3.32 14.04 -4.40
C ARG A 81 4.18 14.11 -5.68
N GLU A 82 4.94 13.06 -5.98
CA GLU A 82 5.75 12.97 -7.20
C GLU A 82 4.87 13.03 -8.45
N PHE A 83 3.76 12.28 -8.44
CA PHE A 83 2.82 12.26 -9.53
C PHE A 83 2.28 13.66 -9.84
N ASP A 84 1.80 14.39 -8.83
CA ASP A 84 1.23 15.72 -9.00
C ASP A 84 2.26 16.72 -9.54
N ILE A 85 3.51 16.69 -9.05
CA ILE A 85 4.57 17.62 -9.47
C ILE A 85 5.04 17.30 -10.90
N ILE A 86 5.32 16.01 -11.19
CA ILE A 86 5.91 15.59 -12.47
C ILE A 86 4.90 15.68 -13.61
N THR A 87 3.62 15.42 -13.33
CA THR A 87 2.58 15.38 -14.37
C THR A 87 1.76 16.68 -14.45
N GLN A 88 2.23 17.74 -13.82
CA GLN A 88 1.53 19.01 -13.78
C GLN A 88 1.25 19.54 -15.21
N GLY A 89 -0.04 19.66 -15.53
CA GLY A 89 -0.50 20.12 -16.84
C GLY A 89 -0.50 19.08 -17.96
N GLU A 90 0.10 17.90 -17.78
CA GLU A 90 0.17 16.85 -18.82
C GLU A 90 -0.97 15.82 -18.73
N ARG A 91 -1.56 15.66 -17.56
CA ARG A 91 -2.61 14.68 -17.32
C ARG A 91 -3.97 15.34 -17.09
N SER A 92 -5.03 14.68 -17.58
CA SER A 92 -6.38 15.20 -17.34
C SER A 92 -6.68 15.24 -15.84
N PRO A 93 -7.42 16.27 -15.36
CA PRO A 93 -7.81 16.37 -13.94
C PRO A 93 -8.58 15.15 -13.44
N THR A 94 -9.36 14.51 -14.31
CA THR A 94 -10.09 13.29 -13.98
C THR A 94 -9.17 12.11 -13.71
N TYR A 95 -8.08 11.97 -14.49
CA TYR A 95 -7.10 10.92 -14.26
C TYR A 95 -6.35 11.14 -12.95
N ALA A 96 -5.93 12.37 -12.66
CA ALA A 96 -5.24 12.73 -11.41
C ALA A 96 -6.13 12.44 -10.20
N ARG A 97 -7.39 12.92 -10.20
CA ARG A 97 -8.37 12.60 -9.15
C ARG A 97 -8.55 11.09 -8.96
N GLY A 98 -8.53 10.32 -10.05
CA GLY A 98 -8.59 8.86 -9.98
C GLY A 98 -7.42 8.23 -9.25
N GLN A 99 -6.19 8.77 -9.39
CA GLN A 99 -5.02 8.27 -8.64
C GLN A 99 -5.17 8.53 -7.14
N HIS A 100 -5.56 9.74 -6.74
CA HIS A 100 -5.84 10.09 -5.34
C HIS A 100 -6.95 9.23 -4.75
N ALA A 101 -8.09 9.13 -5.42
CA ALA A 101 -9.23 8.34 -4.95
C ALA A 101 -8.86 6.86 -4.71
N ARG A 102 -8.08 6.24 -5.59
CA ARG A 102 -7.63 4.86 -5.41
C ARG A 102 -6.61 4.74 -4.26
N THR A 103 -5.65 5.64 -4.21
CA THR A 103 -4.60 5.61 -3.19
C THR A 103 -5.16 5.89 -1.80
N ASP A 104 -5.83 7.03 -1.61
CA ASP A 104 -6.31 7.46 -0.29
C ASP A 104 -7.60 6.74 0.13
N GLY A 105 -8.51 6.47 -0.83
CA GLY A 105 -9.80 5.87 -0.55
C GLY A 105 -9.79 4.35 -0.40
N HIS A 106 -8.84 3.66 -1.01
CA HIS A 106 -8.85 2.19 -1.04
C HIS A 106 -7.53 1.55 -0.59
N LEU A 107 -6.39 1.97 -1.16
CA LEU A 107 -5.12 1.30 -0.91
C LEU A 107 -4.55 1.64 0.48
N ILE A 108 -4.52 2.90 0.88
CA ILE A 108 -4.03 3.31 2.20
C ILE A 108 -4.88 2.76 3.36
N PRO A 109 -6.22 2.73 3.29
CA PRO A 109 -7.03 2.11 4.33
C PRO A 109 -6.72 0.63 4.57
N PHE A 110 -6.32 -0.12 3.54
CA PHE A 110 -5.99 -1.53 3.67
C PHE A 110 -4.51 -1.77 3.98
N PHE A 111 -3.61 -1.22 3.16
CA PHE A 111 -2.17 -1.50 3.25
C PHE A 111 -1.38 -0.51 4.11
N GLY A 112 -1.95 0.64 4.45
CA GLY A 112 -1.22 1.81 4.95
C GLY A 112 -0.37 1.58 6.19
N ASN A 113 -0.76 0.69 7.08
CA ASN A 113 -0.03 0.37 8.30
C ASN A 113 0.95 -0.80 8.14
N MET A 114 0.98 -1.43 6.97
CA MET A 114 1.92 -2.52 6.67
C MET A 114 3.25 -1.92 6.19
N VAL A 115 4.36 -2.55 6.54
CA VAL A 115 5.64 -2.24 5.91
C VAL A 115 5.67 -2.84 4.51
N LEU A 116 6.34 -2.18 3.57
CA LEU A 116 6.35 -2.58 2.16
C LEU A 116 6.69 -4.06 1.92
N PRO A 117 7.71 -4.66 2.59
CA PRO A 117 8.02 -6.07 2.41
C PRO A 117 6.95 -7.05 2.93
N GLU A 118 6.00 -6.60 3.74
CA GLU A 118 4.87 -7.44 4.22
C GLU A 118 3.78 -7.61 3.18
N ILE A 119 3.76 -6.75 2.15
CA ILE A 119 2.73 -6.78 1.12
C ILE A 119 3.13 -7.80 0.06
N THR A 120 2.87 -9.05 0.36
CA THR A 120 3.08 -10.19 -0.53
C THR A 120 1.92 -10.34 -1.53
N SER A 121 2.08 -11.22 -2.52
CA SER A 121 1.00 -11.62 -3.44
C SER A 121 -0.24 -12.13 -2.70
N GLY A 122 -0.05 -12.85 -1.58
CA GLY A 122 -1.15 -13.28 -0.72
C GLY A 122 -1.94 -12.11 -0.13
N LYS A 123 -1.25 -11.08 0.39
CA LYS A 123 -1.90 -9.87 0.90
C LYS A 123 -2.64 -9.08 -0.19
N VAL A 124 -2.13 -9.08 -1.40
CA VAL A 124 -2.84 -8.47 -2.54
C VAL A 124 -4.10 -9.26 -2.90
N ASN A 125 -4.09 -10.58 -2.78
CA ASN A 125 -5.29 -11.39 -2.97
C ASN A 125 -6.34 -11.16 -1.85
N GLU A 126 -5.92 -11.06 -0.60
CA GLU A 126 -6.83 -10.66 0.51
C GLU A 126 -7.50 -9.31 0.20
N TYR A 127 -6.73 -8.33 -0.30
CA TYR A 127 -7.28 -7.06 -0.74
C TYR A 127 -8.34 -7.22 -1.84
N ARG A 128 -8.06 -8.01 -2.88
CA ARG A 128 -9.03 -8.26 -3.97
C ARG A 128 -10.33 -8.86 -3.44
N ILE A 129 -10.24 -9.90 -2.61
CA ILE A 129 -11.40 -10.57 -2.01
C ILE A 129 -12.21 -9.55 -1.21
N ARG A 130 -11.58 -8.85 -0.29
CA ARG A 130 -12.25 -7.83 0.52
C ARG A 130 -12.96 -6.76 -0.32
N ARG A 131 -12.32 -6.26 -1.37
CA ARG A 131 -12.92 -5.24 -2.25
C ARG A 131 -14.14 -5.76 -3.00
N LEU A 132 -14.12 -7.03 -3.43
CA LEU A 132 -15.26 -7.68 -4.06
C LEU A 132 -16.43 -7.85 -3.09
N GLU A 133 -16.17 -8.28 -1.86
CA GLU A 133 -17.16 -8.46 -0.80
C GLU A 133 -17.78 -7.12 -0.38
N GLU A 134 -16.95 -6.08 -0.12
CA GLU A 134 -17.42 -4.73 0.22
C GLU A 134 -18.31 -4.15 -0.89
N SER A 135 -17.95 -4.30 -2.16
CA SER A 135 -18.77 -3.82 -3.27
C SER A 135 -20.08 -4.55 -3.35
N LYS A 136 -20.08 -5.88 -3.15
CA LYS A 136 -21.29 -6.70 -3.15
C LYS A 136 -22.22 -6.31 -1.99
N ALA A 137 -21.67 -6.08 -0.80
CA ALA A 137 -22.42 -5.68 0.38
C ALA A 137 -23.06 -4.29 0.21
N LEU A 138 -22.32 -3.31 -0.36
CA LEU A 138 -22.78 -1.94 -0.50
C LEU A 138 -23.68 -1.71 -1.71
N ARG A 139 -23.46 -2.40 -2.82
CA ARG A 139 -24.10 -2.13 -4.12
C ARG A 139 -24.91 -3.31 -4.67
N GLY A 140 -24.93 -4.45 -3.97
CA GLY A 140 -25.54 -5.69 -4.46
C GLY A 140 -24.84 -6.31 -5.68
N LYS A 141 -23.72 -5.74 -6.14
CA LYS A 141 -22.96 -6.20 -7.31
C LYS A 141 -21.46 -6.27 -7.00
N PRO A 142 -20.75 -7.26 -7.54
CA PRO A 142 -19.30 -7.32 -7.40
C PRO A 142 -18.64 -6.11 -8.08
N LEU A 143 -17.45 -5.76 -7.61
CA LEU A 143 -16.66 -4.70 -8.22
C LEU A 143 -16.34 -5.04 -9.69
N ALA A 144 -16.45 -4.07 -10.59
CA ALA A 144 -16.12 -4.27 -11.99
C ALA A 144 -14.62 -4.62 -12.13
N HIS A 145 -14.31 -5.58 -13.00
CA HIS A 145 -12.94 -6.04 -13.27
C HIS A 145 -12.00 -4.88 -13.61
N ASN A 146 -12.44 -3.94 -14.44
CA ASN A 146 -11.61 -2.78 -14.80
C ASN A 146 -11.30 -1.88 -13.60
N THR A 147 -12.22 -1.72 -12.65
CA THR A 147 -11.99 -0.94 -11.43
C THR A 147 -10.91 -1.60 -10.56
N MET A 148 -11.03 -2.92 -10.32
CA MET A 148 -10.02 -3.68 -9.60
C MET A 148 -8.66 -3.61 -10.32
N HIS A 149 -8.65 -3.77 -11.63
CA HIS A 149 -7.43 -3.66 -12.44
C HIS A 149 -6.75 -2.29 -12.24
N GLN A 150 -7.50 -1.19 -12.28
CA GLN A 150 -6.96 0.16 -12.07
C GLN A 150 -6.41 0.35 -10.65
N GLU A 151 -7.03 -0.23 -9.62
CA GLU A 151 -6.51 -0.21 -8.25
C GLU A 151 -5.16 -0.95 -8.17
N ILE A 152 -5.03 -2.13 -8.79
CA ILE A 152 -3.78 -2.89 -8.83
C ILE A 152 -2.69 -2.19 -9.67
N VAL A 153 -3.06 -1.53 -10.76
CA VAL A 153 -2.11 -0.70 -11.54
C VAL A 153 -1.57 0.44 -10.67
N THR A 154 -2.43 1.13 -9.93
CA THR A 154 -2.01 2.19 -8.99
C THR A 154 -1.10 1.62 -7.89
N LEU A 155 -1.45 0.48 -7.30
CA LEU A 155 -0.62 -0.24 -6.34
C LEU A 155 0.79 -0.52 -6.90
N ARG A 156 0.87 -1.00 -8.14
CA ARG A 156 2.15 -1.27 -8.83
C ARG A 156 2.98 0.01 -9.01
N GLN A 157 2.35 1.15 -9.30
CA GLN A 157 3.06 2.42 -9.43
C GLN A 157 3.65 2.88 -8.08
N ILE A 158 2.92 2.70 -6.98
CA ILE A 158 3.42 2.98 -5.63
C ILE A 158 4.65 2.12 -5.32
N PHE A 159 4.61 0.82 -5.62
CA PHE A 159 5.77 -0.06 -5.46
C PHE A 159 6.95 0.33 -6.36
N LYS A 160 6.70 0.75 -7.61
CA LYS A 160 7.75 1.27 -8.48
C LYS A 160 8.41 2.53 -7.92
N THR A 161 7.64 3.41 -7.29
CA THR A 161 8.19 4.57 -6.57
C THR A 161 9.05 4.12 -5.39
N ALA A 162 8.56 3.19 -4.58
CA ALA A 162 9.33 2.65 -3.46
C ALA A 162 10.63 1.97 -3.91
N LEU A 163 10.63 1.27 -5.04
CA LEU A 163 11.83 0.66 -5.65
C LEU A 163 12.83 1.73 -6.09
N ARG A 164 12.38 2.79 -6.79
CA ARG A 164 13.25 3.91 -7.20
C ARG A 164 13.93 4.60 -6.01
N HIS A 165 13.24 4.68 -4.87
CA HIS A 165 13.79 5.24 -3.63
C HIS A 165 14.59 4.23 -2.79
N GLY A 166 14.83 3.01 -3.28
CA GLY A 166 15.59 1.98 -2.56
C GLY A 166 14.91 1.50 -1.27
N TRP A 167 13.58 1.62 -1.16
CA TRP A 167 12.83 1.15 0.01
C TRP A 167 12.47 -0.33 -0.06
N ILE A 168 12.57 -0.89 -1.23
CA ILE A 168 12.43 -2.32 -1.53
C ILE A 168 13.45 -2.69 -2.61
N ASP A 169 13.86 -3.96 -2.62
CA ASP A 169 14.86 -4.47 -3.59
C ASP A 169 14.21 -5.05 -4.85
N HIS A 170 12.95 -5.45 -4.77
CA HIS A 170 12.20 -6.04 -5.88
C HIS A 170 10.71 -5.74 -5.78
N LEU A 171 10.02 -5.80 -6.92
CA LEU A 171 8.57 -5.64 -6.97
C LEU A 171 7.88 -6.94 -6.53
N PRO A 172 6.83 -6.86 -5.69
CA PRO A 172 6.00 -8.02 -5.41
C PRO A 172 5.26 -8.48 -6.67
N ASP A 173 4.96 -9.77 -6.75
CA ASP A 173 4.09 -10.30 -7.79
C ASP A 173 2.64 -9.86 -7.52
N LEU A 174 2.12 -9.04 -8.44
CA LEU A 174 0.76 -8.50 -8.40
C LEU A 174 -0.14 -9.16 -9.45
N SER A 175 0.28 -10.28 -10.03
CA SER A 175 -0.53 -11.01 -11.00
C SER A 175 -1.82 -11.53 -10.36
N GLU A 176 -2.82 -11.73 -11.18
CA GLU A 176 -4.09 -12.29 -10.74
C GLU A 176 -4.00 -13.82 -10.82
N PRO A 177 -4.14 -14.53 -9.67
CA PRO A 177 -4.15 -15.98 -9.69
C PRO A 177 -5.43 -16.49 -10.35
N TYR A 178 -5.39 -17.69 -10.87
CA TYR A 178 -6.54 -18.39 -11.47
C TYR A 178 -7.19 -17.68 -12.66
N ARG A 179 -6.47 -16.76 -13.31
CA ARG A 179 -6.96 -16.09 -14.50
C ARG A 179 -6.98 -17.08 -15.66
N SER A 180 -8.17 -17.44 -16.13
CA SER A 180 -8.33 -18.06 -17.43
C SER A 180 -8.03 -17.04 -18.52
N SER A 181 -7.33 -17.44 -19.58
CA SER A 181 -7.16 -16.59 -20.75
C SER A 181 -8.55 -16.12 -21.21
N PRO A 182 -8.77 -14.82 -21.39
CA PRO A 182 -10.03 -14.36 -21.91
C PRO A 182 -10.24 -15.03 -23.27
N LYS A 183 -11.42 -15.61 -23.46
CA LYS A 183 -11.81 -16.06 -24.81
C LYS A 183 -11.65 -14.85 -25.73
N ILE A 184 -10.83 -14.99 -26.74
CA ILE A 184 -10.69 -13.96 -27.77
C ILE A 184 -12.04 -13.95 -28.51
N SER A 185 -12.93 -13.05 -28.09
CA SER A 185 -14.11 -12.73 -28.87
C SER A 185 -13.71 -11.63 -29.83
N HIS A 186 -13.70 -11.94 -31.11
CA HIS A 186 -13.53 -10.92 -32.12
C HIS A 186 -14.70 -9.92 -31.97
N ARG A 187 -14.40 -8.63 -31.97
CA ARG A 187 -15.48 -7.63 -32.07
C ARG A 187 -16.21 -7.87 -33.37
N ALA A 188 -17.53 -7.85 -33.31
CA ALA A 188 -18.32 -7.83 -34.54
C ALA A 188 -17.84 -6.68 -35.41
N TRP A 189 -17.61 -6.93 -36.65
CA TRP A 189 -17.22 -5.94 -37.64
C TRP A 189 -18.26 -6.00 -38.80
N PHE A 190 -18.47 -4.88 -39.41
CA PHE A 190 -19.39 -4.82 -40.55
C PHE A 190 -18.79 -5.55 -41.74
N SER A 191 -19.59 -6.35 -42.43
CA SER A 191 -19.20 -6.84 -43.72
C SER A 191 -19.03 -5.65 -44.70
N PRO A 192 -18.34 -5.82 -45.83
CA PRO A 192 -18.22 -4.77 -46.84
C PRO A 192 -19.59 -4.24 -47.32
N GLU A 193 -20.58 -5.13 -47.42
CA GLU A 193 -21.94 -4.80 -47.82
C GLU A 193 -22.67 -4.00 -46.73
N GLU A 194 -22.58 -4.39 -45.47
CA GLU A 194 -23.15 -3.67 -44.35
C GLU A 194 -22.48 -2.28 -44.15
N TYR A 195 -21.16 -2.22 -44.34
CA TYR A 195 -20.44 -0.95 -44.32
C TYR A 195 -20.91 -0.01 -45.42
N LYS A 196 -21.11 -0.51 -46.64
CA LYS A 196 -21.64 0.25 -47.76
C LYS A 196 -23.04 0.76 -47.48
N GLN A 197 -23.93 -0.08 -46.93
CA GLN A 197 -25.27 0.35 -46.50
C GLN A 197 -25.23 1.47 -45.46
N LEU A 198 -24.35 1.35 -44.47
CA LEU A 198 -24.14 2.37 -43.46
C LEU A 198 -23.64 3.68 -44.07
N TYR A 199 -22.67 3.59 -44.99
CA TYR A 199 -22.12 4.73 -45.69
C TYR A 199 -23.19 5.46 -46.52
N ASP A 200 -23.96 4.69 -47.33
CA ASP A 200 -25.01 5.25 -48.15
C ASP A 200 -26.15 5.90 -47.32
N ALA A 201 -26.49 5.30 -46.18
CA ALA A 201 -27.50 5.85 -45.25
C ALA A 201 -27.00 7.17 -44.63
N THR A 202 -25.72 7.22 -44.21
CA THR A 202 -25.15 8.47 -43.64
C THR A 202 -25.01 9.56 -44.68
N ARG A 203 -24.70 9.22 -45.92
CA ARG A 203 -24.59 10.18 -47.04
C ARG A 203 -25.97 10.76 -47.39
N LYS A 204 -27.01 9.94 -47.48
CA LYS A 204 -28.40 10.41 -47.68
C LYS A 204 -28.83 11.37 -46.59
N ARG A 205 -28.53 11.04 -45.32
CA ARG A 205 -28.86 11.90 -44.15
C ARG A 205 -28.12 13.24 -44.17
N ALA A 206 -26.88 13.26 -44.68
CA ALA A 206 -26.09 14.49 -44.80
C ALA A 206 -26.58 15.40 -45.93
N HIS A 207 -27.24 14.84 -46.97
CA HIS A 207 -27.79 15.59 -48.09
C HIS A 207 -29.22 16.07 -47.84
N ASP A 208 -29.92 15.49 -46.84
CA ASP A 208 -31.28 15.89 -46.49
C ASP A 208 -31.37 16.21 -44.98
N PRO A 209 -30.78 17.34 -44.56
CA PRO A 209 -30.88 17.78 -43.17
C PRO A 209 -32.29 18.27 -42.90
N LYS A 210 -33.04 17.56 -42.05
CA LYS A 210 -34.31 18.08 -41.48
C LYS A 210 -33.97 19.20 -40.50
#